data_010b6845f49a0f896b0d60d3c3ae9d9a
#
_entry.id   010b6845f49a0f896b0d60d3c3ae9d9a
#
_cell.length_a   1.000
_cell.length_b   1.000
_cell.length_c   1.000
_cell.angle_alpha   90.00
_cell.angle_beta   90.00
_cell.angle_gamma   90.00
#
_symmetry.space_group_name_H-M   'P 1'
#
loop_
_entity.id
_entity.type
_entity.pdbx_description
1 polymer ?
#
loop_
_entity_poly.entity_id
_entity_poly.type
_entity_poly.pdbx_seq_one_letter_code
_entity_poly.pdbx_strand_id
1 'polypeptide(L)'
;EIWQLIVSNYDGYRFRPNGDRLFNATILTYFFKKFAANAGSIPDELVDENLRTDINWICRLTLSLDNAKAMLDALIIDDELPYNVADLASKFNKKKFFDKEFYPISLFYLGMTTLKDKFVTTLPNMTMRSVYMDYYNQLNKIEGNAQRYVPVYRYYDSNRSLEPLVQNYFEQYLGQFPA
;
A
#
# COMPACT_ATOMS: atom_id res chain seq x y z
N GLU A 1 -12.82 -17.79 -2.64
CA GLU A 1 -12.53 -16.54 -3.41
C GLU A 1 -12.61 -15.29 -2.53
N ILE A 2 -13.78 -14.92 -1.96
CA ILE A 2 -13.95 -13.72 -1.11
C ILE A 2 -12.99 -13.73 0.07
N TRP A 3 -12.79 -14.87 0.73
CA TRP A 3 -11.84 -14.99 1.85
C TRP A 3 -10.40 -14.68 1.43
N GLN A 4 -9.96 -15.16 0.29
CA GLN A 4 -8.61 -14.86 -0.23
C GLN A 4 -8.46 -13.38 -0.55
N LEU A 5 -9.48 -12.74 -1.13
CA LEU A 5 -9.50 -11.30 -1.36
C LEU A 5 -9.40 -10.54 -0.04
N ILE A 6 -10.17 -10.92 0.98
CA ILE A 6 -10.14 -10.30 2.31
C ILE A 6 -8.74 -10.43 2.93
N VAL A 7 -8.13 -11.61 2.90
CA VAL A 7 -6.81 -11.84 3.46
C VAL A 7 -5.74 -11.01 2.73
N SER A 8 -5.75 -11.00 1.40
CA SER A 8 -4.73 -10.26 0.63
C SER A 8 -4.83 -8.74 0.79
N ASN A 9 -6.03 -8.21 1.01
CA ASN A 9 -6.24 -6.77 1.05
C ASN A 9 -6.29 -6.17 2.45
N TYR A 10 -6.61 -6.94 3.49
CA TYR A 10 -6.88 -6.37 4.82
C TYR A 10 -6.11 -7.03 5.96
N ASP A 11 -5.49 -8.19 5.74
CA ASP A 11 -4.60 -8.85 6.69
C ASP A 11 -3.16 -8.29 6.58
N GLY A 12 -2.26 -8.71 7.45
CA GLY A 12 -0.82 -8.46 7.33
C GLY A 12 -0.23 -7.53 8.35
N TYR A 13 -1.03 -6.92 9.22
CA TYR A 13 -0.53 -6.04 10.27
C TYR A 13 0.15 -6.84 11.39
N ARG A 14 1.38 -6.44 11.76
CA ARG A 14 2.14 -7.00 12.87
C ARG A 14 2.63 -5.86 13.77
N PHE A 15 2.34 -5.96 15.06
CA PHE A 15 2.71 -4.96 16.06
C PHE A 15 3.94 -5.37 16.88
N ARG A 16 4.50 -6.54 16.61
CA ARG A 16 5.76 -7.02 17.15
C ARG A 16 6.50 -7.84 16.09
N PRO A 17 7.85 -7.84 16.10
CA PRO A 17 8.62 -8.72 15.23
C PRO A 17 8.19 -10.18 15.39
N ASN A 18 8.01 -10.86 14.27
CA ASN A 18 7.55 -12.27 14.24
C ASN A 18 6.19 -12.51 14.94
N GLY A 19 5.38 -11.46 15.13
CA GLY A 19 4.04 -11.58 15.67
C GLY A 19 3.04 -12.12 14.66
N ASP A 20 1.87 -12.51 15.18
CA ASP A 20 0.75 -12.92 14.32
C ASP A 20 0.32 -11.78 13.41
N ARG A 21 -0.18 -12.15 12.24
CA ARG A 21 -0.81 -11.21 11.31
C ARG A 21 -2.22 -10.89 11.79
N LEU A 22 -2.57 -9.63 11.71
CA LEU A 22 -3.88 -9.12 12.15
C LEU A 22 -4.54 -8.33 11.02
N PHE A 23 -5.85 -8.38 10.99
CA PHE A 23 -6.65 -7.56 10.10
C PHE A 23 -6.74 -6.12 10.59
N ASN A 24 -6.74 -5.17 9.65
CA ASN A 24 -7.14 -3.81 9.97
C ASN A 24 -8.67 -3.73 10.08
N ALA A 25 -9.17 -3.64 11.31
CA ALA A 25 -10.60 -3.67 11.59
C ALA A 25 -11.37 -2.53 10.91
N THR A 26 -10.78 -1.35 10.78
CA THR A 26 -11.43 -0.18 10.16
C THR A 26 -11.69 -0.42 8.67
N ILE A 27 -10.66 -0.84 7.94
CA ILE A 27 -10.76 -1.08 6.50
C ILE A 27 -11.65 -2.29 6.22
N LEU A 28 -11.51 -3.34 7.03
CA LEU A 28 -12.34 -4.54 6.91
C LEU A 28 -13.83 -4.25 7.17
N THR A 29 -14.14 -3.38 8.14
CA THR A 29 -15.52 -2.97 8.42
C THR A 29 -16.10 -2.19 7.23
N TYR A 30 -15.32 -1.35 6.58
CA TYR A 30 -15.75 -0.65 5.37
C TYR A 30 -16.11 -1.65 4.26
N PHE A 31 -15.24 -2.62 4.00
CA PHE A 31 -15.51 -3.69 3.03
C PHE A 31 -16.85 -4.39 3.31
N PHE A 32 -17.09 -4.85 4.53
CA PHE A 32 -18.33 -5.54 4.87
C PHE A 32 -19.57 -4.67 4.72
N LYS A 33 -19.49 -3.38 5.05
CA LYS A 33 -20.59 -2.43 4.82
C LYS A 33 -20.93 -2.31 3.34
N LYS A 34 -19.91 -2.16 2.49
CA LYS A 34 -20.09 -2.07 1.04
C LYS A 34 -20.58 -3.39 0.45
N PHE A 35 -20.01 -4.51 0.87
CA PHE A 35 -20.42 -5.83 0.44
C PHE A 35 -21.90 -6.11 0.76
N ALA A 36 -22.36 -5.78 1.96
CA ALA A 36 -23.76 -5.89 2.34
C ALA A 36 -24.67 -4.96 1.53
N ALA A 37 -24.24 -3.73 1.30
CA ALA A 37 -25.00 -2.76 0.48
C ALA A 37 -25.10 -3.18 -0.99
N ASN A 38 -24.11 -3.92 -1.51
CA ASN A 38 -24.07 -4.44 -2.87
C ASN A 38 -24.70 -5.85 -2.99
N ALA A 39 -25.63 -6.19 -2.11
CA ALA A 39 -26.31 -7.49 -2.10
C ALA A 39 -25.33 -8.70 -2.13
N GLY A 40 -24.20 -8.60 -1.46
CA GLY A 40 -23.18 -9.67 -1.38
C GLY A 40 -22.24 -9.72 -2.59
N SER A 41 -22.21 -8.70 -3.43
CA SER A 41 -21.24 -8.58 -4.51
C SER A 41 -19.99 -7.83 -4.03
N ILE A 42 -18.84 -8.21 -4.55
CA ILE A 42 -17.56 -7.55 -4.23
C ILE A 42 -17.63 -6.08 -4.69
N PRO A 43 -17.36 -5.11 -3.81
CA PRO A 43 -17.36 -3.69 -4.19
C PRO A 43 -16.19 -3.39 -5.14
N ASP A 44 -16.43 -2.48 -6.09
CA ASP A 44 -15.42 -2.00 -7.02
C ASP A 44 -14.26 -1.30 -6.32
N GLU A 45 -14.56 -0.60 -5.23
CA GLU A 45 -13.58 0.08 -4.39
C GLU A 45 -13.39 -0.66 -3.06
N LEU A 46 -12.17 -1.12 -2.82
CA LEU A 46 -11.77 -1.86 -1.62
C LEU A 46 -11.30 -0.96 -0.48
N VAL A 47 -11.12 0.34 -0.74
CA VAL A 47 -10.63 1.34 0.23
C VAL A 47 -11.63 2.47 0.35
N ASP A 48 -11.90 2.91 1.58
CA ASP A 48 -12.69 4.12 1.84
C ASP A 48 -12.00 5.34 1.23
N GLU A 49 -12.76 6.16 0.50
CA GLU A 49 -12.26 7.36 -0.16
C GLU A 49 -11.69 8.38 0.86
N ASN A 50 -12.29 8.47 2.05
CA ASN A 50 -11.78 9.32 3.11
C ASN A 50 -10.42 8.83 3.61
N LEU A 51 -10.27 7.52 3.84
CA LEU A 51 -8.99 6.93 4.22
C LEU A 51 -7.93 7.17 3.13
N ARG A 52 -8.29 7.02 1.86
CA ARG A 52 -7.40 7.31 0.73
C ARG A 52 -6.98 8.79 0.72
N THR A 53 -7.90 9.69 1.00
CA THR A 53 -7.63 11.14 1.07
C THR A 53 -6.71 11.47 2.24
N ASP A 54 -6.96 10.91 3.42
CA ASP A 54 -6.12 11.11 4.60
C ASP A 54 -4.69 10.59 4.38
N ILE A 55 -4.55 9.42 3.79
CA ILE A 55 -3.24 8.85 3.43
C ILE A 55 -2.54 9.71 2.39
N ASN A 56 -3.24 10.15 1.35
CA ASN A 56 -2.68 11.05 0.33
C ASN A 56 -2.21 12.37 0.92
N TRP A 57 -2.92 12.91 1.90
CA TRP A 57 -2.51 14.12 2.59
C TRP A 57 -1.22 13.92 3.38
N ILE A 58 -1.11 12.80 4.13
CA ILE A 58 0.11 12.42 4.86
C ILE A 58 1.28 12.21 3.87
N CYS A 59 1.04 11.53 2.76
CA CYS A 59 2.02 11.35 1.72
C CYS A 59 2.52 12.67 1.14
N ARG A 60 1.63 13.64 0.90
CA ARG A 60 2.01 14.98 0.41
C ARG A 60 2.87 15.75 1.43
N LEU A 61 2.58 15.62 2.72
CA LEU A 61 3.41 16.22 3.76
C LEU A 61 4.83 15.60 3.78
N THR A 62 4.95 14.33 3.42
CA THR A 62 6.24 13.64 3.29
C THR A 62 7.11 14.24 2.19
N LEU A 63 6.51 14.86 1.17
CA LEU A 63 7.26 15.49 0.08
C LEU A 63 8.20 16.61 0.52
N SER A 64 7.95 17.19 1.69
CA SER A 64 8.86 18.16 2.29
C SER A 64 10.14 17.55 2.87
N LEU A 65 10.22 16.22 2.94
CA LEU A 65 11.39 15.51 3.43
C LEU A 65 12.36 15.24 2.27
N ASP A 66 13.62 15.57 2.45
CA ASP A 66 14.69 15.40 1.45
C ASP A 66 14.85 13.95 0.95
N ASN A 67 14.43 12.97 1.77
CA ASN A 67 14.54 11.55 1.47
C ASN A 67 13.22 10.87 1.10
N ALA A 68 12.15 11.62 0.86
CA ALA A 68 10.82 11.07 0.61
C ALA A 68 10.81 10.06 -0.56
N LYS A 69 11.47 10.40 -1.66
CA LYS A 69 11.57 9.51 -2.80
C LYS A 69 12.30 8.20 -2.46
N ALA A 70 13.44 8.29 -1.80
CA ALA A 70 14.21 7.11 -1.41
C ALA A 70 13.42 6.18 -0.47
N MET A 71 12.61 6.75 0.43
CA MET A 71 11.75 5.97 1.30
C MET A 71 10.61 5.27 0.55
N LEU A 72 10.03 5.93 -0.44
CA LEU A 72 9.01 5.33 -1.30
C LEU A 72 9.59 4.24 -2.19
N ASP A 73 10.77 4.47 -2.77
CA ASP A 73 11.49 3.46 -3.55
C ASP A 73 11.75 2.22 -2.69
N ALA A 74 12.24 2.40 -1.46
CA ALA A 74 12.48 1.30 -0.51
C ALA A 74 11.19 0.53 -0.19
N LEU A 75 10.06 1.21 0.05
CA LEU A 75 8.79 0.54 0.35
C LEU A 75 8.17 -0.16 -0.86
N ILE A 76 8.29 0.42 -2.05
CA ILE A 76 7.58 -0.08 -3.24
C ILE A 76 8.42 -1.09 -4.00
N ILE A 77 9.72 -0.82 -4.16
CA ILE A 77 10.62 -1.65 -4.96
C ILE A 77 11.23 -2.76 -4.10
N ASP A 78 11.79 -2.37 -2.95
CA ASP A 78 12.51 -3.32 -2.09
C ASP A 78 11.59 -4.04 -1.09
N ASP A 79 10.37 -3.52 -0.89
CA ASP A 79 9.40 -3.99 0.11
C ASP A 79 9.96 -3.93 1.55
N GLU A 80 10.85 -2.97 1.80
CA GLU A 80 11.58 -2.80 3.05
C GLU A 80 11.87 -1.33 3.34
N LEU A 81 11.51 -0.87 4.54
CA LEU A 81 11.89 0.44 5.04
C LEU A 81 12.57 0.28 6.40
N PRO A 82 13.90 0.47 6.49
CA PRO A 82 14.64 0.38 7.74
C PRO A 82 14.20 1.45 8.76
N TYR A 83 14.22 1.10 10.02
CA TYR A 83 13.94 2.01 11.13
C TYR A 83 14.89 1.81 12.30
N ASN A 84 15.01 2.84 13.15
CA ASN A 84 15.77 2.74 14.39
C ASN A 84 14.92 2.09 15.50
N VAL A 85 15.36 0.96 16.01
CA VAL A 85 14.67 0.19 17.08
C VAL A 85 14.46 1.01 18.35
N ALA A 86 15.37 1.93 18.67
CA ALA A 86 15.21 2.82 19.82
C ALA A 86 14.01 3.77 19.67
N ASP A 87 13.69 4.18 18.46
CA ASP A 87 12.52 5.03 18.17
C ASP A 87 11.22 4.26 18.32
N LEU A 88 11.18 2.98 17.98
CA LEU A 88 10.01 2.12 18.21
C LEU A 88 9.71 1.95 19.71
N ALA A 89 10.75 1.84 20.54
CA ALA A 89 10.64 1.74 21.99
C ALA A 89 10.23 3.09 22.65
N SER A 90 10.44 4.19 21.96
CA SER A 90 10.02 5.51 22.42
C SER A 90 8.50 5.65 22.25
N LYS A 91 7.86 6.40 23.15
CA LYS A 91 6.42 6.73 22.96
C LYS A 91 6.25 7.57 21.70
N PHE A 92 5.14 7.37 21.00
CA PHE A 92 4.76 8.21 19.86
C PHE A 92 4.91 9.70 20.18
N ASN A 93 5.68 10.42 19.38
CA ASN A 93 5.99 11.82 19.60
C ASN A 93 5.59 12.67 18.39
N LYS A 94 4.50 13.42 18.54
CA LYS A 94 3.98 14.33 17.50
C LYS A 94 5.01 15.37 17.02
N LYS A 95 5.95 15.78 17.87
CA LYS A 95 6.97 16.77 17.50
C LYS A 95 8.01 16.21 16.54
N LYS A 96 8.26 14.89 16.64
CA LYS A 96 9.21 14.17 15.77
C LYS A 96 8.55 13.55 14.54
N PHE A 97 7.24 13.73 14.38
CA PHE A 97 6.45 12.99 13.38
C PHE A 97 7.02 13.12 11.96
N PHE A 98 7.55 14.28 11.60
CA PHE A 98 8.15 14.56 10.30
C PHE A 98 9.68 14.60 10.32
N ASP A 99 10.31 14.22 11.43
CA ASP A 99 11.76 14.09 11.47
C ASP A 99 12.18 12.92 10.56
N LYS A 100 13.15 13.16 9.70
CA LYS A 100 13.63 12.22 8.69
C LYS A 100 13.91 10.82 9.26
N GLU A 101 14.55 10.75 10.42
CA GLU A 101 14.93 9.49 11.07
C GLU A 101 13.76 8.81 11.78
N PHE A 102 12.79 9.58 12.28
CA PHE A 102 11.63 9.07 13.01
C PHE A 102 10.46 8.73 12.09
N TYR A 103 10.44 9.25 10.86
CA TYR A 103 9.33 9.13 9.94
C TYR A 103 8.92 7.68 9.61
N PRO A 104 9.83 6.71 9.44
CA PRO A 104 9.46 5.30 9.26
C PRO A 104 8.59 4.76 10.40
N ILE A 105 8.88 5.16 11.63
CA ILE A 105 8.10 4.81 12.83
C ILE A 105 6.76 5.56 12.87
N SER A 106 6.73 6.80 12.38
CA SER A 106 5.46 7.54 12.24
C SER A 106 4.51 6.83 11.28
N LEU A 107 4.98 6.34 10.15
CA LEU A 107 4.19 5.54 9.21
C LEU A 107 3.65 4.24 9.86
N PHE A 108 4.46 3.59 10.69
CA PHE A 108 4.04 2.42 11.44
C PHE A 108 2.91 2.77 12.44
N TYR A 109 3.05 3.83 13.22
CA TYR A 109 2.02 4.26 14.18
C TYR A 109 0.71 4.69 13.50
N LEU A 110 0.78 5.19 12.28
CA LEU A 110 -0.40 5.52 11.47
C LEU A 110 -1.05 4.29 10.80
N GLY A 111 -0.47 3.10 10.94
CA GLY A 111 -0.95 1.91 10.27
C GLY A 111 -0.72 1.89 8.76
N MET A 112 0.20 2.72 8.27
CA MET A 112 0.59 2.78 6.86
C MET A 112 1.64 1.72 6.50
N THR A 113 2.44 1.32 7.48
CA THR A 113 3.40 0.20 7.40
C THR A 113 3.19 -0.78 8.54
N THR A 114 3.86 -1.91 8.49
CA THR A 114 3.85 -2.95 9.51
C THR A 114 5.26 -3.45 9.78
N LEU A 115 5.50 -4.12 10.90
CA LEU A 115 6.79 -4.71 11.19
C LEU A 115 7.01 -5.97 10.31
N LYS A 116 8.07 -5.98 9.52
CA LYS A 116 8.55 -7.15 8.79
C LYS A 116 9.41 -8.00 9.73
N ASP A 117 10.39 -7.35 10.35
CA ASP A 117 11.26 -7.91 11.36
C ASP A 117 11.64 -6.89 12.44
N LYS A 118 12.75 -7.13 13.15
CA LYS A 118 13.24 -6.27 14.23
C LYS A 118 13.74 -4.90 13.76
N PHE A 119 14.11 -4.75 12.49
CA PHE A 119 14.81 -3.57 11.97
C PHE A 119 14.13 -2.94 10.76
N VAL A 120 13.10 -3.59 10.23
CA VAL A 120 12.49 -3.24 8.95
C VAL A 120 10.98 -3.24 9.05
N THR A 121 10.36 -2.21 8.51
CA THR A 121 8.93 -2.16 8.21
C THR A 121 8.67 -2.46 6.74
N THR A 122 7.45 -2.88 6.41
CA THR A 122 6.99 -3.19 5.06
C THR A 122 5.54 -2.75 4.87
N LEU A 123 5.01 -2.86 3.67
CA LEU A 123 3.59 -2.65 3.42
C LEU A 123 2.78 -3.87 3.90
N PRO A 124 1.72 -3.65 4.70
CA PRO A 124 1.00 -4.77 5.31
C PRO A 124 0.24 -5.63 4.31
N ASN A 125 -0.33 -5.04 3.26
CA ASN A 125 -1.24 -5.71 2.33
C ASN A 125 -1.37 -4.97 1.00
N MET A 126 -2.15 -5.57 0.09
CA MET A 126 -2.35 -5.03 -1.26
C MET A 126 -3.09 -3.69 -1.26
N THR A 127 -3.98 -3.46 -0.32
CA THR A 127 -4.69 -2.18 -0.18
C THR A 127 -3.71 -1.04 0.09
N MET A 128 -2.81 -1.20 1.06
CA MET A 128 -1.80 -0.19 1.36
C MET A 128 -0.80 -0.04 0.21
N ARG A 129 -0.42 -1.15 -0.43
CA ARG A 129 0.43 -1.11 -1.63
C ARG A 129 -0.20 -0.28 -2.75
N SER A 130 -1.49 -0.45 -3.01
CA SER A 130 -2.22 0.34 -4.00
C SER A 130 -2.17 1.85 -3.72
N VAL A 131 -2.38 2.23 -2.46
CA VAL A 131 -2.35 3.65 -2.06
C VAL A 131 -0.95 4.24 -2.24
N TYR A 132 0.09 3.52 -1.85
CA TYR A 132 1.48 3.97 -2.04
C TYR A 132 1.87 4.05 -3.51
N MET A 133 1.36 3.13 -4.34
CA MET A 133 1.60 3.18 -5.79
C MET A 133 0.92 4.37 -6.46
N ASP A 134 -0.32 4.68 -6.08
CA ASP A 134 -1.00 5.89 -6.56
C ASP A 134 -0.16 7.14 -6.24
N TYR A 135 0.40 7.19 -5.05
CA TYR A 135 1.26 8.28 -4.63
C TYR A 135 2.61 8.31 -5.36
N TYR A 136 3.25 7.16 -5.53
CA TYR A 136 4.49 7.02 -6.30
C TYR A 136 4.33 7.51 -7.75
N ASN A 137 3.20 7.15 -8.38
CA ASN A 137 2.88 7.61 -9.73
C ASN A 137 2.70 9.13 -9.78
N GLN A 138 2.02 9.73 -8.80
CA GLN A 138 1.88 11.19 -8.71
C GLN A 138 3.24 11.88 -8.57
N LEU A 139 4.12 11.35 -7.73
CA LEU A 139 5.47 11.87 -7.51
C LEU A 139 6.33 11.86 -8.77
N ASN A 140 6.27 10.77 -9.51
CA ASN A 140 7.06 10.61 -10.72
C ASN A 140 6.39 11.24 -11.95
N LYS A 141 5.28 11.98 -11.77
CA LYS A 141 4.51 12.62 -12.85
C LYS A 141 4.11 11.62 -13.94
N ILE A 142 3.84 10.40 -13.56
CA ILE A 142 3.33 9.37 -14.47
C ILE A 142 1.86 9.71 -14.73
N GLU A 143 1.64 10.54 -15.75
CA GLU A 143 0.32 10.95 -16.20
C GLU A 143 -0.09 10.07 -17.38
N GLY A 144 -1.30 9.54 -17.30
CA GLY A 144 -1.93 8.79 -18.40
C GLY A 144 -2.42 7.40 -17.99
N ASN A 145 -3.51 6.97 -18.63
CA ASN A 145 -4.16 5.70 -18.31
C ASN A 145 -3.30 4.46 -18.63
N ALA A 146 -2.35 4.57 -19.54
CA ALA A 146 -1.48 3.48 -19.97
C ALA A 146 -0.34 3.17 -18.97
N GLN A 147 -0.01 4.12 -18.10
CA GLN A 147 1.10 4.02 -17.15
C GLN A 147 0.63 3.96 -15.69
N ARG A 148 -0.67 4.00 -15.46
CA ARG A 148 -1.21 3.84 -14.11
C ARG A 148 -1.00 2.41 -13.66
N TYR A 149 -0.20 2.22 -12.62
CA TYR A 149 -0.18 0.94 -11.94
C TYR A 149 -1.60 0.62 -11.46
N VAL A 150 -2.22 -0.31 -12.11
CA VAL A 150 -3.48 -0.86 -11.65
C VAL A 150 -3.13 -2.06 -10.79
N PRO A 151 -3.47 -2.04 -9.50
CA PRO A 151 -3.16 -3.16 -8.63
C PRO A 151 -3.69 -4.47 -9.21
N VAL A 152 -2.84 -5.48 -9.20
CA VAL A 152 -3.12 -6.80 -9.81
C VAL A 152 -4.43 -7.42 -9.31
N TYR A 153 -4.88 -7.06 -8.09
CA TYR A 153 -6.15 -7.58 -7.56
C TYR A 153 -7.40 -7.14 -8.34
N ARG A 154 -7.37 -6.02 -9.08
CA ARG A 154 -8.48 -5.65 -9.99
C ARG A 154 -8.61 -6.58 -11.18
N TYR A 155 -7.60 -7.36 -11.46
CA TYR A 155 -7.55 -8.35 -12.53
C TYR A 155 -7.76 -9.79 -12.06
N TYR A 156 -7.81 -10.03 -10.76
CA TYR A 156 -8.17 -11.33 -10.20
C TYR A 156 -9.70 -11.51 -10.22
N ASP A 157 -10.26 -11.46 -11.40
CA ASP A 157 -11.51 -12.16 -11.67
C ASP A 157 -11.13 -13.63 -11.87
N SER A 158 -11.69 -14.51 -11.06
CA SER A 158 -11.35 -15.93 -10.96
C SER A 158 -11.44 -16.74 -12.26
N ASN A 159 -11.97 -16.13 -13.31
CA ASN A 159 -12.12 -16.73 -14.66
C ASN A 159 -11.11 -16.18 -15.69
N ARG A 160 -10.20 -15.28 -15.32
CA ARG A 160 -9.22 -14.75 -16.26
C ARG A 160 -7.86 -15.36 -16.01
N SER A 161 -7.37 -16.12 -16.99
CA SER A 161 -5.99 -16.59 -16.99
C SER A 161 -5.02 -15.40 -16.96
N LEU A 162 -3.83 -15.60 -16.39
CA LEU A 162 -2.75 -14.60 -16.38
C LEU A 162 -2.30 -14.25 -17.82
N GLU A 163 -2.59 -15.10 -18.76
CA GLU A 163 -2.19 -15.04 -20.16
C GLU A 163 -2.64 -13.76 -20.88
N PRO A 164 -3.92 -13.30 -20.81
CA PRO A 164 -4.31 -12.05 -21.44
C PRO A 164 -3.67 -10.81 -20.81
N LEU A 165 -3.32 -10.89 -19.52
CA LEU A 165 -2.62 -9.80 -18.82
C LEU A 165 -1.17 -9.68 -19.29
N VAL A 166 -0.48 -10.81 -19.38
CA VAL A 166 0.89 -10.89 -19.86
C VAL A 166 0.92 -10.49 -21.33
N GLN A 167 0.00 -10.98 -22.14
CA GLN A 167 -0.09 -10.65 -23.57
C GLN A 167 -0.35 -9.15 -23.78
N ASN A 168 -1.32 -8.55 -23.05
CA ASN A 168 -1.60 -7.13 -23.12
C ASN A 168 -0.42 -6.26 -22.67
N TYR A 169 0.32 -6.70 -21.63
CA TYR A 169 1.54 -6.05 -21.20
C TYR A 169 2.61 -6.08 -22.31
N PHE A 170 2.84 -7.24 -22.90
CA PHE A 170 3.80 -7.39 -24.00
C PHE A 170 3.40 -6.61 -25.27
N GLU A 171 2.13 -6.60 -25.64
CA GLU A 171 1.64 -5.83 -26.78
C GLU A 171 1.75 -4.32 -26.57
N GLN A 172 1.46 -3.83 -25.37
CA GLN A 172 1.55 -2.40 -25.05
C GLN A 172 2.98 -1.89 -24.90
N TYR A 173 3.88 -2.69 -24.36
CA TYR A 173 5.22 -2.22 -24.01
C TYR A 173 6.30 -2.69 -24.98
N LEU A 174 6.25 -3.90 -25.51
CA LEU A 174 7.25 -4.36 -26.46
C LEU A 174 7.03 -3.82 -27.89
N GLY A 175 5.79 -3.50 -28.27
CA GLY A 175 5.49 -2.82 -29.53
C GLY A 175 6.04 -1.39 -29.62
N GLN A 176 6.52 -0.83 -28.51
CA GLN A 176 7.11 0.52 -28.44
C GLN A 176 8.64 0.53 -28.56
N PHE A 177 9.30 -0.62 -28.55
CA PHE A 177 10.75 -0.69 -28.78
C PHE A 177 11.03 -0.74 -30.29
N PRO A 178 11.85 0.18 -30.81
CA PRO A 178 12.29 0.12 -32.20
C PRO A 178 13.07 -1.18 -32.43
N ALA A 179 12.77 -1.84 -33.54
CA ALA A 179 13.45 -3.04 -33.98
C ALA A 179 14.93 -2.79 -34.31
#